data_4320cca558f6e2cb57813d08ea5cd8a1
#
_entry.id   4320cca558f6e2cb57813d08ea5cd8a1
#
_cell.length_a   1.000
_cell.length_b   1.000
_cell.length_c   1.000
_cell.angle_alpha   90.00
_cell.angle_beta   90.00
_cell.angle_gamma   90.00
#
_symmetry.space_group_name_H-M   'P 1'
#
loop_
_entity.id
_entity.type
_entity.pdbx_description
1 polymer ?
#
loop_
_entity_poly.entity_id
_entity_poly.type
_entity_poly.pdbx_seq_one_letter_code
_entity_poly.pdbx_strand_id
1 'polypeptide(L)'
;QIVILQAMHMERVHLSINEILFSEGDSPTVAFLIESGEIEISTVRDGEILVLSKLMTGDLLGEMAVIDDAPRTATARALTNCVLFQIDRTQISERLASTDPIIRALLEGQLKRYRGALAAMQGKKLSQDDGVTASETLGVGKIRLESQLREALNTGGLDVRYQPLLHVQSNKIAGYEALVRWNH
;
A
#
# COMPACT_ATOMS: atom_id res chain seq x y z
N GLN A 1 15.34 -23.60 9.21
CA GLN A 1 15.03 -22.36 9.95
C GLN A 1 13.52 -22.15 9.82
N ILE A 2 12.80 -22.64 10.84
CA ILE A 2 11.34 -22.57 10.92
C ILE A 2 11.02 -21.11 11.22
N VAL A 3 10.52 -20.41 10.19
CA VAL A 3 9.84 -19.14 10.40
C VAL A 3 8.60 -19.48 11.22
N ILE A 4 8.61 -19.08 12.48
CA ILE A 4 7.47 -19.12 13.36
C ILE A 4 6.41 -18.21 12.69
N LEU A 5 5.47 -18.84 11.96
CA LEU A 5 4.19 -18.22 11.70
C LEU A 5 3.54 -18.00 13.07
N GLN A 6 3.75 -16.81 13.62
CA GLN A 6 2.93 -16.34 14.72
C GLN A 6 1.49 -16.51 14.23
N ALA A 7 0.73 -17.36 14.90
CA ALA A 7 -0.64 -17.71 14.56
C ALA A 7 -1.47 -16.42 14.58
N MET A 8 -1.53 -15.76 13.44
CA MET A 8 -2.52 -14.72 13.20
C MET A 8 -3.86 -15.45 13.25
N HIS A 9 -4.70 -15.02 14.15
CA HIS A 9 -6.11 -15.43 14.18
C HIS A 9 -6.74 -14.85 12.88
N MET A 10 -6.55 -15.58 11.77
CA MET A 10 -7.20 -15.25 10.51
C MET A 10 -8.57 -15.92 10.56
N GLU A 11 -9.60 -15.09 10.59
CA GLU A 11 -10.97 -15.57 10.55
C GLU A 11 -11.25 -16.21 9.19
N ARG A 12 -11.86 -17.39 9.20
CA ARG A 12 -12.31 -18.07 7.99
C ARG A 12 -13.74 -17.68 7.68
N VAL A 13 -13.96 -17.27 6.44
CA VAL A 13 -15.28 -16.98 5.88
C VAL A 13 -15.64 -18.07 4.90
N HIS A 14 -16.84 -18.63 5.06
CA HIS A 14 -17.38 -19.65 4.15
C HIS A 14 -18.48 -19.02 3.31
N LEU A 15 -18.41 -19.19 2.00
CA LEU A 15 -19.43 -18.73 1.07
C LEU A 15 -20.03 -19.91 0.32
N SER A 16 -21.34 -19.89 0.21
CA SER A 16 -22.07 -20.80 -0.68
C SER A 16 -22.02 -20.29 -2.12
N ILE A 17 -22.24 -21.19 -3.08
CA ILE A 17 -22.35 -20.82 -4.49
C ILE A 17 -23.39 -19.70 -4.70
N ASN A 18 -23.06 -18.70 -5.52
CA ASN A 18 -23.82 -17.48 -5.82
C ASN A 18 -23.92 -16.47 -4.66
N GLU A 19 -23.32 -16.73 -3.51
CA GLU A 19 -23.29 -15.77 -2.41
C GLU A 19 -22.37 -14.58 -2.74
N ILE A 20 -22.82 -13.37 -2.38
CA ILE A 20 -22.06 -12.12 -2.57
C ILE A 20 -21.22 -11.88 -1.33
N LEU A 21 -19.90 -11.75 -1.51
CA LEU A 21 -18.96 -11.44 -0.45
C LEU A 21 -18.98 -9.95 -0.09
N PHE A 22 -18.97 -9.09 -1.11
CA PHE A 22 -19.14 -7.64 -1.01
C PHE A 22 -19.63 -7.08 -2.35
N SER A 23 -20.24 -5.91 -2.30
CA SER A 23 -20.77 -5.22 -3.48
C SER A 23 -19.92 -4.02 -3.87
N GLU A 24 -19.97 -3.63 -5.13
CA GLU A 24 -19.41 -2.38 -5.63
C GLU A 24 -19.95 -1.20 -4.82
N GLY A 25 -19.07 -0.29 -4.37
CA GLY A 25 -19.41 0.86 -3.55
C GLY A 25 -19.37 0.63 -2.05
N ASP A 26 -19.29 -0.61 -1.57
CA ASP A 26 -19.19 -0.91 -0.14
C ASP A 26 -17.91 -0.30 0.47
N SER A 27 -18.02 0.08 1.75
CA SER A 27 -16.86 0.54 2.52
C SER A 27 -15.93 -0.62 2.86
N PRO A 28 -14.61 -0.49 2.62
CA PRO A 28 -13.66 -1.56 2.88
C PRO A 28 -13.29 -1.63 4.37
N THR A 29 -13.42 -2.81 4.93
CA THR A 29 -12.91 -3.12 6.28
C THR A 29 -11.81 -4.17 6.24
N VAL A 30 -11.89 -5.09 5.29
CA VAL A 30 -11.03 -6.28 5.18
C VAL A 30 -10.71 -6.61 3.74
N ALA A 31 -9.61 -7.32 3.53
CA ALA A 31 -9.29 -8.03 2.30
C ALA A 31 -9.42 -9.54 2.53
N PHE A 32 -9.36 -10.33 1.48
CA PHE A 32 -9.52 -11.77 1.57
C PHE A 32 -8.47 -12.50 0.72
N LEU A 33 -8.02 -13.66 1.23
CA LEU A 33 -7.22 -14.64 0.48
C LEU A 33 -8.08 -15.86 0.22
N ILE A 34 -8.17 -16.31 -1.01
CA ILE A 34 -8.95 -17.51 -1.37
C ILE A 34 -8.16 -18.76 -0.96
N GLU A 35 -8.65 -19.50 0.05
CA GLU A 35 -8.11 -20.81 0.44
C GLU A 35 -8.61 -21.91 -0.51
N SER A 36 -9.89 -21.82 -0.91
CA SER A 36 -10.48 -22.74 -1.88
C SER A 36 -11.70 -22.12 -2.56
N GLY A 37 -11.97 -22.58 -3.79
CA GLY A 37 -13.11 -22.14 -4.60
C GLY A 37 -12.74 -21.09 -5.64
N GLU A 38 -13.78 -20.55 -6.30
CA GLU A 38 -13.68 -19.56 -7.36
C GLU A 38 -14.63 -18.40 -7.09
N ILE A 39 -14.14 -17.17 -7.33
CA ILE A 39 -14.87 -15.91 -7.14
C ILE A 39 -14.88 -15.12 -8.45
N GLU A 40 -16.05 -14.67 -8.86
CA GLU A 40 -16.25 -13.74 -9.96
C GLU A 40 -16.18 -12.30 -9.46
N ILE A 41 -15.41 -11.47 -10.13
CA ILE A 41 -15.37 -10.04 -9.94
C ILE A 41 -16.11 -9.37 -11.09
N SER A 42 -17.13 -8.59 -10.77
CA SER A 42 -18.00 -7.96 -11.76
C SER A 42 -18.40 -6.53 -11.35
N THR A 43 -18.79 -5.75 -12.33
CA THR A 43 -19.34 -4.39 -12.16
C THR A 43 -20.61 -4.26 -12.99
N VAL A 44 -21.41 -3.23 -12.71
CA VAL A 44 -22.59 -2.91 -13.52
C VAL A 44 -22.24 -1.76 -14.46
N ARG A 45 -22.51 -1.98 -15.76
CA ARG A 45 -22.36 -0.95 -16.79
C ARG A 45 -23.64 -0.89 -17.65
N ASP A 46 -24.21 0.29 -17.79
CA ASP A 46 -25.43 0.53 -18.60
C ASP A 46 -26.59 -0.44 -18.23
N GLY A 47 -26.64 -0.86 -16.95
CA GLY A 47 -27.63 -1.80 -16.43
C GLY A 47 -27.29 -3.29 -16.67
N GLU A 48 -26.15 -3.59 -17.30
CA GLU A 48 -25.69 -4.96 -17.55
C GLU A 48 -24.49 -5.31 -16.66
N ILE A 49 -24.38 -6.58 -16.30
CA ILE A 49 -23.25 -7.10 -15.52
C ILE A 49 -22.07 -7.33 -16.46
N LEU A 50 -20.98 -6.62 -16.19
CA LEU A 50 -19.69 -6.80 -16.85
C LEU A 50 -18.76 -7.59 -15.94
N VAL A 51 -18.41 -8.80 -16.35
CA VAL A 51 -17.42 -9.63 -15.64
C VAL A 51 -16.02 -9.08 -15.95
N LEU A 52 -15.29 -8.72 -14.92
CA LEU A 52 -13.93 -8.18 -15.00
C LEU A 52 -12.88 -9.28 -14.91
N SER A 53 -13.05 -10.23 -13.98
CA SER A 53 -12.12 -11.32 -13.78
C SER A 53 -12.76 -12.48 -12.99
N LYS A 54 -12.06 -13.62 -12.99
CA LYS A 54 -12.32 -14.73 -12.07
C LYS A 54 -11.05 -14.97 -11.27
N LEU A 55 -11.21 -15.08 -9.97
CA LEU A 55 -10.15 -15.33 -9.01
C LEU A 55 -10.30 -16.74 -8.44
N MET A 56 -9.18 -17.36 -8.12
CA MET A 56 -9.13 -18.75 -7.65
C MET A 56 -8.23 -18.89 -6.42
N THR A 57 -8.08 -20.09 -5.95
CA THR A 57 -7.22 -20.43 -4.81
C THR A 57 -5.84 -19.80 -4.91
N GLY A 58 -5.43 -19.07 -3.88
CA GLY A 58 -4.16 -18.33 -3.79
C GLY A 58 -4.28 -16.86 -4.19
N ASP A 59 -5.38 -16.42 -4.81
CA ASP A 59 -5.58 -15.03 -5.17
C ASP A 59 -6.08 -14.20 -3.98
N LEU A 60 -5.67 -12.93 -3.96
CA LEU A 60 -6.18 -11.90 -3.03
C LEU A 60 -7.30 -11.12 -3.71
N LEU A 61 -8.30 -10.72 -2.92
CA LEU A 61 -9.38 -9.86 -3.38
C LEU A 61 -9.78 -8.81 -2.35
N GLY A 62 -10.25 -7.67 -2.86
CA GLY A 62 -10.66 -6.53 -2.05
C GLY A 62 -9.51 -5.76 -1.42
N GLU A 63 -8.26 -6.11 -1.72
CA GLU A 63 -7.04 -5.49 -1.24
C GLU A 63 -6.92 -4.02 -1.65
N MET A 64 -7.34 -3.70 -2.88
CA MET A 64 -7.27 -2.33 -3.41
C MET A 64 -7.95 -1.32 -2.49
N ALA A 65 -9.19 -1.60 -2.15
CA ALA A 65 -10.01 -0.73 -1.32
C ALA A 65 -9.46 -0.58 0.11
N VAL A 66 -8.75 -1.59 0.61
CA VAL A 66 -8.10 -1.57 1.92
C VAL A 66 -6.79 -0.77 1.89
N ILE A 67 -6.04 -0.84 0.79
CA ILE A 67 -4.74 -0.16 0.64
C ILE A 67 -4.94 1.35 0.48
N ASP A 68 -5.88 1.78 -0.37
CA ASP A 68 -6.09 3.19 -0.73
C ASP A 68 -7.27 3.86 -0.02
N ASP A 69 -7.91 3.15 0.92
CA ASP A 69 -9.05 3.64 1.73
C ASP A 69 -10.24 4.16 0.88
N ALA A 70 -10.49 3.50 -0.22
CA ALA A 70 -11.55 3.90 -1.14
C ALA A 70 -12.62 2.80 -1.28
N PRO A 71 -13.84 3.12 -1.70
CA PRO A 71 -14.91 2.13 -1.86
C PRO A 71 -14.52 0.96 -2.77
N ARG A 72 -15.21 -0.19 -2.59
CA ARG A 72 -15.07 -1.35 -3.47
C ARG A 72 -15.32 -0.96 -4.93
N THR A 73 -14.42 -1.33 -5.82
CA THR A 73 -14.51 -1.01 -7.26
C THR A 73 -15.39 -1.98 -8.04
N ALA A 74 -15.74 -3.11 -7.45
CA ALA A 74 -16.49 -4.17 -8.08
C ALA A 74 -17.18 -5.03 -7.04
N THR A 75 -18.12 -5.86 -7.49
CA THR A 75 -18.82 -6.88 -6.72
C THR A 75 -18.07 -8.21 -6.82
N ALA A 76 -17.92 -8.91 -5.68
CA ALA A 76 -17.34 -10.23 -5.60
C ALA A 76 -18.43 -11.27 -5.28
N ARG A 77 -18.58 -12.28 -6.13
CA ARG A 77 -19.60 -13.34 -6.01
C ARG A 77 -18.95 -14.72 -6.12
N ALA A 78 -19.32 -15.63 -5.24
CA ALA A 78 -18.84 -17.01 -5.26
C ALA A 78 -19.42 -17.79 -6.46
N LEU A 79 -18.56 -18.37 -7.30
CA LEU A 79 -18.95 -19.27 -8.39
C LEU A 79 -19.05 -20.72 -7.93
N THR A 80 -18.37 -21.05 -6.85
CA THR A 80 -18.41 -22.36 -6.18
C THR A 80 -18.57 -22.15 -4.68
N ASN A 81 -18.65 -23.21 -3.89
CA ASN A 81 -18.46 -23.06 -2.44
C ASN A 81 -17.01 -22.64 -2.17
N CYS A 82 -16.82 -21.58 -1.42
CA CYS A 82 -15.51 -20.98 -1.17
C CYS A 82 -15.17 -20.94 0.31
N VAL A 83 -13.89 -21.05 0.60
CA VAL A 83 -13.30 -20.75 1.91
C VAL A 83 -12.27 -19.64 1.73
N LEU A 84 -12.39 -18.59 2.52
CA LEU A 84 -11.56 -17.40 2.44
C LEU A 84 -10.92 -17.10 3.80
N PHE A 85 -9.70 -16.64 3.81
CA PHE A 85 -9.09 -16.02 4.97
C PHE A 85 -9.31 -14.51 4.94
N GLN A 86 -9.88 -13.97 6.02
CA GLN A 86 -10.02 -12.55 6.21
C GLN A 86 -8.72 -11.93 6.69
N ILE A 87 -8.34 -10.82 6.08
CA ILE A 87 -7.16 -10.03 6.42
C ILE A 87 -7.63 -8.63 6.81
N ASP A 88 -7.43 -8.26 8.08
CA ASP A 88 -7.86 -6.96 8.57
C ASP A 88 -7.07 -5.82 7.96
N ARG A 89 -7.75 -4.69 7.79
CA ARG A 89 -7.15 -3.46 7.28
C ARG A 89 -5.94 -3.01 8.09
N THR A 90 -6.01 -3.10 9.42
CA THR A 90 -4.91 -2.71 10.30
C THR A 90 -3.64 -3.50 10.01
N GLN A 91 -3.76 -4.80 9.77
CA GLN A 91 -2.64 -5.68 9.43
C GLN A 91 -1.96 -5.30 8.10
N ILE A 92 -2.75 -4.89 7.11
CA ILE A 92 -2.23 -4.42 5.81
C ILE A 92 -1.58 -3.05 5.99
N SER A 93 -2.26 -2.12 6.67
CA SER A 93 -1.78 -0.76 6.89
C SER A 93 -0.47 -0.70 7.68
N GLU A 94 -0.32 -1.50 8.73
CA GLU A 94 0.92 -1.59 9.51
C GLU A 94 2.10 -2.09 8.67
N ARG A 95 1.87 -3.11 7.85
CA ARG A 95 2.89 -3.64 6.94
C ARG A 95 3.27 -2.65 5.86
N LEU A 96 2.29 -1.95 5.28
CA LEU A 96 2.55 -0.88 4.31
C LEU A 96 3.31 0.28 4.95
N ALA A 97 2.98 0.67 6.19
CA ALA A 97 3.67 1.72 6.91
C ALA A 97 5.15 1.38 7.19
N SER A 98 5.46 0.09 7.40
CA SER A 98 6.83 -0.41 7.59
C SER A 98 7.59 -0.68 6.29
N THR A 99 6.91 -0.60 5.13
CA THR A 99 7.51 -0.83 3.82
C THR A 99 8.30 0.39 3.36
N ASP A 100 9.31 0.16 2.51
CA ASP A 100 10.07 1.25 1.88
C ASP A 100 9.13 2.27 1.20
N PRO A 101 9.28 3.58 1.45
CA PRO A 101 8.41 4.61 0.89
C PRO A 101 8.32 4.61 -0.64
N ILE A 102 9.36 4.16 -1.34
CA ILE A 102 9.37 4.05 -2.80
C ILE A 102 8.42 2.94 -3.25
N ILE A 103 8.51 1.77 -2.61
CA ILE A 103 7.63 0.62 -2.92
C ILE A 103 6.18 0.98 -2.64
N ARG A 104 5.94 1.65 -1.51
CA ARG A 104 4.61 2.13 -1.16
C ARG A 104 4.05 3.11 -2.19
N ALA A 105 4.83 4.11 -2.61
CA ALA A 105 4.44 5.08 -3.62
C ALA A 105 4.16 4.43 -4.98
N LEU A 106 4.96 3.43 -5.38
CA LEU A 106 4.73 2.66 -6.60
C LEU A 106 3.41 1.89 -6.54
N LEU A 107 3.11 1.23 -5.41
CA LEU A 107 1.88 0.48 -5.22
C LEU A 107 0.65 1.39 -5.28
N GLU A 108 0.65 2.48 -4.51
CA GLU A 108 -0.44 3.47 -4.50
C GLU A 108 -0.64 4.10 -5.89
N GLY A 109 0.44 4.44 -6.58
CA GLY A 109 0.37 4.97 -7.94
C GLY A 109 -0.18 3.96 -8.95
N GLN A 110 0.11 2.66 -8.80
CA GLN A 110 -0.48 1.62 -9.65
C GLN A 110 -1.99 1.46 -9.37
N LEU A 111 -2.38 1.44 -8.10
CA LEU A 111 -3.79 1.35 -7.72
C LEU A 111 -4.60 2.51 -8.26
N LYS A 112 -4.07 3.74 -8.18
CA LYS A 112 -4.70 4.94 -8.76
C LYS A 112 -4.91 4.79 -10.28
N ARG A 113 -3.88 4.36 -11.02
CA ARG A 113 -4.00 4.13 -12.47
C ARG A 113 -5.03 3.06 -12.79
N TYR A 114 -5.06 1.97 -12.02
CA TYR A 114 -6.01 0.89 -12.21
C TYR A 114 -7.45 1.34 -11.95
N ARG A 115 -7.70 2.10 -10.86
CA ARG A 115 -9.02 2.72 -10.61
C ARG A 115 -9.45 3.66 -11.73
N GLY A 116 -8.51 4.47 -12.23
CA GLY A 116 -8.78 5.34 -13.36
C GLY A 116 -9.20 4.59 -14.62
N ALA A 117 -8.51 3.48 -14.92
CA ALA A 117 -8.86 2.62 -16.05
C ALA A 117 -10.25 1.98 -15.87
N LEU A 118 -10.55 1.46 -14.66
CA LEU A 118 -11.87 0.90 -14.35
C LEU A 118 -12.99 1.95 -14.46
N ALA A 119 -12.79 3.16 -13.92
CA ALA A 119 -13.76 4.24 -13.99
C ALA A 119 -14.03 4.63 -15.45
N ALA A 120 -12.99 4.71 -16.29
CA ALA A 120 -13.14 4.97 -17.72
C ALA A 120 -13.93 3.87 -18.42
N MET A 121 -13.69 2.59 -18.10
CA MET A 121 -14.45 1.45 -18.61
C MET A 121 -15.92 1.48 -18.17
N GLN A 122 -16.20 2.00 -16.97
CA GLN A 122 -17.56 2.17 -16.43
C GLN A 122 -18.28 3.41 -16.95
N GLY A 123 -17.64 4.25 -17.79
CA GLY A 123 -18.19 5.52 -18.25
C GLY A 123 -18.31 6.58 -17.16
N LYS A 124 -17.71 6.36 -15.99
CA LYS A 124 -17.66 7.35 -14.90
C LYS A 124 -16.60 8.41 -15.25
N LYS A 125 -16.96 9.70 -15.14
CA LYS A 125 -15.95 10.78 -15.25
C LYS A 125 -14.98 10.61 -14.07
N LEU A 126 -13.68 10.57 -14.38
CA LEU A 126 -12.64 10.74 -13.36
C LEU A 126 -12.86 12.08 -12.67
N SER A 127 -13.11 12.08 -11.38
CA SER A 127 -13.02 13.28 -10.57
C SER A 127 -11.57 13.76 -10.64
N GLN A 128 -11.36 15.01 -11.06
CA GLN A 128 -10.04 15.65 -11.20
C GLN A 128 -9.36 15.89 -9.83
N ASP A 129 -9.93 15.41 -8.73
CA ASP A 129 -9.49 15.70 -7.38
C ASP A 129 -8.52 14.65 -6.79
N ASP A 130 -8.02 13.76 -7.65
CA ASP A 130 -6.98 12.80 -7.24
C ASP A 130 -5.60 13.48 -7.25
N GLY A 131 -5.40 14.41 -6.35
CA GLY A 131 -4.08 14.99 -6.08
C GLY A 131 -3.04 13.91 -5.81
N VAL A 132 -1.76 14.26 -6.00
CA VAL A 132 -0.63 13.39 -5.64
C VAL A 132 -0.78 13.00 -4.16
N THR A 133 -0.79 11.70 -3.86
CA THR A 133 -0.91 11.26 -2.47
C THR A 133 0.31 11.69 -1.66
N ALA A 134 0.15 11.89 -0.35
CA ALA A 134 1.28 12.22 0.53
C ALA A 134 2.40 11.18 0.43
N SER A 135 2.05 9.91 0.21
CA SER A 135 2.99 8.80 0.05
C SER A 135 3.75 8.88 -1.29
N GLU A 136 3.07 9.23 -2.39
CA GLU A 136 3.74 9.46 -3.69
C GLU A 136 4.74 10.60 -3.59
N THR A 137 4.37 11.70 -2.90
CA THR A 137 5.27 12.85 -2.66
C THR A 137 6.48 12.44 -1.82
N LEU A 138 6.28 11.65 -0.76
CA LEU A 138 7.37 11.14 0.08
C LEU A 138 8.28 10.17 -0.70
N GLY A 139 7.71 9.27 -1.51
CA GLY A 139 8.48 8.33 -2.32
C GLY A 139 9.35 9.03 -3.36
N VAL A 140 8.78 9.99 -4.10
CA VAL A 140 9.53 10.80 -5.07
C VAL A 140 10.58 11.65 -4.37
N GLY A 141 10.25 12.24 -3.21
CA GLY A 141 11.20 13.02 -2.40
C GLY A 141 12.38 12.17 -1.94
N LYS A 142 12.15 10.93 -1.52
CA LYS A 142 13.22 9.99 -1.11
C LYS A 142 14.13 9.63 -2.28
N ILE A 143 13.59 9.29 -3.45
CA ILE A 143 14.38 8.98 -4.66
C ILE A 143 15.27 10.17 -5.03
N ARG A 144 14.69 11.38 -5.01
CA ARG A 144 15.44 12.61 -5.31
C ARG A 144 16.56 12.86 -4.30
N LEU A 145 16.26 12.71 -3.01
CA LEU A 145 17.23 12.89 -1.94
C LEU A 145 18.37 11.86 -2.04
N GLU A 146 18.07 10.59 -2.29
CA GLU A 146 19.08 9.54 -2.47
C GLU A 146 19.99 9.83 -3.67
N SER A 147 19.43 10.29 -4.79
CA SER A 147 20.20 10.67 -5.97
C SER A 147 21.13 11.85 -5.67
N GLN A 148 20.62 12.89 -5.03
CA GLN A 148 21.38 14.07 -4.66
C GLN A 148 22.49 13.75 -3.64
N LEU A 149 22.19 12.89 -2.65
CA LEU A 149 23.17 12.47 -1.66
C LEU A 149 24.30 11.64 -2.30
N ARG A 150 23.94 10.74 -3.24
CA ARG A 150 24.94 9.97 -4.02
C ARG A 150 25.84 10.88 -4.84
N GLU A 151 25.27 11.89 -5.48
CA GLU A 151 26.03 12.90 -6.22
C GLU A 151 26.97 13.68 -5.30
N ALA A 152 26.47 14.16 -4.14
CA ALA A 152 27.26 14.88 -3.16
C ALA A 152 28.42 14.03 -2.60
N LEU A 153 28.22 12.73 -2.38
CA LEU A 153 29.27 11.81 -1.98
C LEU A 153 30.35 11.66 -3.06
N ASN A 154 29.97 11.58 -4.34
CA ASN A 154 30.90 11.40 -5.44
C ASN A 154 31.64 12.68 -5.82
N THR A 155 31.05 13.86 -5.60
CA THR A 155 31.61 15.15 -5.99
C THR A 155 32.27 15.91 -4.82
N GLY A 156 32.25 15.35 -3.60
CA GLY A 156 32.80 16.01 -2.42
C GLY A 156 31.88 17.12 -1.86
N GLY A 157 30.58 17.07 -2.17
CA GLY A 157 29.58 18.04 -1.68
C GLY A 157 29.21 17.89 -0.21
N LEU A 158 29.83 16.96 0.52
CA LEU A 158 29.68 16.78 1.97
C LEU A 158 30.91 17.28 2.70
N ASP A 159 30.70 18.11 3.71
CA ASP A 159 31.73 18.62 4.61
C ASP A 159 31.47 18.11 6.03
N VAL A 160 32.54 17.86 6.80
CA VAL A 160 32.43 17.44 8.19
C VAL A 160 32.95 18.56 9.07
N ARG A 161 32.06 19.08 9.92
CA ARG A 161 32.42 20.11 10.92
C ARG A 161 32.39 19.50 12.30
N TYR A 162 33.32 19.93 13.16
CA TYR A 162 33.42 19.47 14.53
C TYR A 162 32.90 20.53 15.47
N GLN A 163 31.94 20.18 16.33
CA GLN A 163 31.42 21.02 17.38
C GLN A 163 32.00 20.57 18.73
N PRO A 164 32.67 21.44 19.51
CA PRO A 164 33.21 21.07 20.81
C PRO A 164 32.09 20.80 21.81
N LEU A 165 32.21 19.70 22.55
CA LEU A 165 31.37 19.37 23.70
C LEU A 165 32.09 19.82 24.97
N LEU A 166 31.46 20.72 25.73
CA LEU A 166 32.01 21.24 26.99
C LEU A 166 31.46 20.45 28.17
N HIS A 167 32.36 20.08 29.09
CA HIS A 167 31.96 19.56 30.38
C HIS A 167 31.47 20.68 31.25
N VAL A 168 30.18 20.69 31.62
CA VAL A 168 29.48 21.82 32.27
C VAL A 168 30.14 22.28 33.58
N GLN A 169 30.64 21.34 34.41
CA GLN A 169 31.23 21.67 35.72
C GLN A 169 32.66 22.19 35.62
N SER A 170 33.45 21.73 34.67
CA SER A 170 34.88 22.10 34.55
C SER A 170 35.18 23.11 33.46
N ASN A 171 34.18 23.41 32.62
CA ASN A 171 34.28 24.26 31.42
C ASN A 171 35.44 23.87 30.48
N LYS A 172 35.81 22.58 30.48
CA LYS A 172 36.81 22.00 29.58
C LYS A 172 36.14 21.25 28.44
N ILE A 173 36.83 21.19 27.30
CA ILE A 173 36.39 20.40 26.17
C ILE A 173 36.44 18.89 26.58
N ALA A 174 35.31 18.24 26.58
CA ALA A 174 35.16 16.80 26.86
C ALA A 174 35.26 15.94 25.59
N GLY A 175 35.07 16.54 24.42
CA GLY A 175 35.11 15.86 23.14
C GLY A 175 34.63 16.74 21.99
N TYR A 176 34.44 16.17 20.85
CA TYR A 176 33.88 16.81 19.65
C TYR A 176 32.80 15.97 19.06
N GLU A 177 31.71 16.62 18.64
CA GLU A 177 30.67 16.01 17.81
C GLU A 177 30.98 16.28 16.34
N ALA A 178 30.98 15.24 15.52
CA ALA A 178 31.15 15.35 14.07
C ALA A 178 29.80 15.59 13.40
N LEU A 179 29.61 16.73 12.78
CA LEU A 179 28.39 17.15 12.10
C LEU A 179 28.64 17.19 10.59
N VAL A 180 27.92 16.37 9.85
CA VAL A 180 27.94 16.43 8.39
C VAL A 180 27.16 17.65 7.91
N ARG A 181 27.74 18.43 7.02
CA ARG A 181 27.10 19.53 6.30
C ARG A 181 27.03 19.22 4.83
N TRP A 182 25.87 19.40 4.29
CA TRP A 182 25.62 19.24 2.87
C TRP A 182 25.59 20.61 2.22
N ASN A 183 26.53 20.87 1.32
CA ASN A 183 26.58 22.10 0.54
C ASN A 183 25.65 21.93 -0.67
N HIS A 184 24.46 22.49 -0.54
CA HIS A 184 23.39 22.40 -1.55
C HIS A 184 23.34 23.69 -2.35
#